data_516f1d39f2a6832df499a52ce79e6866
#
_entry.id   516f1d39f2a6832df499a52ce79e6866
#
_cell.length_a   1.000
_cell.length_b   1.000
_cell.length_c   1.000
_cell.angle_alpha   90.00
_cell.angle_beta   90.00
_cell.angle_gamma   90.00
#
_symmetry.space_group_name_H-M   'P 1'
#
loop_
_entity.id
_entity.type
_entity.pdbx_description
1 polymer ?
#
loop_
_entity_poly.entity_id
_entity_poly.type
_entity_poly.pdbx_seq_one_letter_code
_entity_poly.pdbx_strand_id
1 'polypeptide(L)'
;MADIRPFSAYRPAPGMEGRIAALPYDVYNREEATAVVAANPDSFLAIDRAETGFGPEVDTYAPQVYERAAALLRDQIAQGKFVREDRPCYYLYELTMDGRSQTGIVACASIDDYSAGIIKKHENTRADKEQDRIRHVDVCDMQTGPIFLAYRSDAVLREIIGAVKKNPPACGFVSEDGIGHRVWVIMGEEHPMGEEHPMGEEHPMGEEHPMEEDETEAGNALQGIRQRFARMDAIYIADGHHRCASAVKVGLMRRQAHPDYTGEEEFNYFLSVLFPDEELHILDYNRIVFDLNGYTKEGFLEKISEGFQVEEAPEAPYRPKRKGQYGMYLDGAWYRLTARPHILSEDAVDGLDVSLLQDHLLGPVLGILDPKTDKRIDFVGGIRGLKELERRVQERRQLTSEKGSGGEALPAGQGTGADMAVAFSLYPTSMQELFAVADAGRLMPPKSTWFEPKLRSGLFLHSLEG
;
A
#
# COMPACT_ATOMS: atom_id res chain seq x y z
N MET A 1 -7.03 10.73 -18.76
CA MET A 1 -6.80 11.94 -17.95
C MET A 1 -7.37 11.67 -16.59
N ALA A 2 -6.54 11.76 -15.55
CA ALA A 2 -6.95 11.38 -14.21
C ALA A 2 -7.82 12.45 -13.55
N ASP A 3 -9.00 12.07 -13.05
CA ASP A 3 -9.91 12.94 -12.31
C ASP A 3 -9.73 12.71 -10.81
N ILE A 4 -9.18 13.74 -10.13
CA ILE A 4 -9.08 13.80 -8.68
C ILE A 4 -9.76 15.04 -8.16
N ARG A 5 -10.41 14.93 -6.98
CA ARG A 5 -11.18 16.04 -6.39
C ARG A 5 -10.77 16.33 -4.94
N PRO A 6 -10.86 17.61 -4.54
CA PRO A 6 -10.83 17.96 -3.13
C PRO A 6 -12.11 17.46 -2.46
N PHE A 7 -12.06 17.22 -1.15
CA PHE A 7 -13.20 16.73 -0.37
C PHE A 7 -13.17 17.28 1.05
N SER A 8 -14.33 17.28 1.72
CA SER A 8 -14.47 17.69 3.12
C SER A 8 -14.20 16.49 4.04
N ALA A 9 -12.91 16.26 4.37
CA ALA A 9 -12.53 15.13 5.21
C ALA A 9 -13.04 15.27 6.64
N TYR A 10 -13.45 14.14 7.26
CA TYR A 10 -13.40 14.03 8.70
C TYR A 10 -11.97 13.70 9.12
N ARG A 11 -11.40 14.51 10.02
CA ARG A 11 -10.06 14.33 10.57
C ARG A 11 -10.12 14.26 12.09
N PRO A 12 -9.16 13.59 12.75
CA PRO A 12 -9.07 13.64 14.21
C PRO A 12 -9.06 15.07 14.73
N ALA A 13 -9.76 15.30 15.82
CA ALA A 13 -9.72 16.57 16.53
C ALA A 13 -8.27 16.90 16.96
N PRO A 14 -7.89 18.18 17.03
CA PRO A 14 -6.53 18.59 17.38
C PRO A 14 -6.03 17.91 18.67
N GLY A 15 -4.86 17.27 18.57
CA GLY A 15 -4.23 16.52 19.66
C GLY A 15 -4.69 15.06 19.80
N MET A 16 -5.65 14.60 18.97
CA MET A 16 -6.11 13.19 18.96
C MET A 16 -5.43 12.36 17.87
N GLU A 17 -4.71 12.98 16.94
CA GLU A 17 -4.21 12.36 15.72
C GLU A 17 -3.34 11.12 16.01
N GLY A 18 -2.36 11.26 16.92
CA GLY A 18 -1.47 10.15 17.29
C GLY A 18 -2.15 9.03 18.08
N ARG A 19 -3.31 9.32 18.72
CA ARG A 19 -4.09 8.30 19.43
C ARG A 19 -5.05 7.55 18.51
N ILE A 20 -5.59 8.23 17.51
CA ILE A 20 -6.58 7.67 16.56
C ILE A 20 -5.88 6.93 15.43
N ALA A 21 -4.84 7.53 14.83
CA ALA A 21 -4.15 6.97 13.67
C ALA A 21 -3.68 5.53 13.91
N ALA A 22 -4.08 4.61 13.03
CA ALA A 22 -3.77 3.20 13.16
C ALA A 22 -3.12 2.65 11.87
N LEU A 23 -2.31 1.60 11.98
CA LEU A 23 -1.88 0.83 10.82
C LEU A 23 -3.09 0.20 10.13
N PRO A 24 -3.00 -0.09 8.82
CA PRO A 24 -4.09 -0.73 8.07
C PRO A 24 -4.54 -2.05 8.71
N TYR A 25 -5.82 -2.35 8.55
CA TYR A 25 -6.51 -3.49 9.17
C TYR A 25 -5.83 -4.85 8.94
N ASP A 26 -5.12 -5.01 7.83
CA ASP A 26 -4.49 -6.25 7.36
C ASP A 26 -3.05 -6.46 7.87
N VAL A 27 -2.52 -5.51 8.62
CA VAL A 27 -1.19 -5.61 9.26
C VAL A 27 -1.23 -6.55 10.47
N TYR A 28 -2.37 -6.62 11.18
CA TYR A 28 -2.53 -7.39 12.41
C TYR A 28 -3.38 -8.64 12.21
N ASN A 29 -3.01 -9.73 12.89
CA ASN A 29 -3.95 -10.82 13.14
C ASN A 29 -4.98 -10.38 14.22
N ARG A 30 -5.99 -11.22 14.51
CA ARG A 30 -7.07 -10.89 15.47
C ARG A 30 -6.53 -10.68 16.90
N GLU A 31 -5.63 -11.50 17.34
CA GLU A 31 -5.07 -11.46 18.70
C GLU A 31 -4.23 -10.20 18.91
N GLU A 32 -3.37 -9.88 17.94
CA GLU A 32 -2.57 -8.65 17.92
C GLU A 32 -3.46 -7.40 17.90
N ALA A 33 -4.49 -7.39 17.02
CA ALA A 33 -5.45 -6.28 16.95
C ALA A 33 -6.19 -6.08 18.27
N THR A 34 -6.58 -7.18 18.95
CA THR A 34 -7.25 -7.12 20.25
C THR A 34 -6.34 -6.51 21.32
N ALA A 35 -5.05 -6.89 21.32
CA ALA A 35 -4.08 -6.32 22.26
C ALA A 35 -3.88 -4.79 22.02
N VAL A 36 -3.77 -4.36 20.76
CA VAL A 36 -3.64 -2.95 20.41
C VAL A 36 -4.87 -2.14 20.85
N VAL A 37 -6.08 -2.64 20.56
CA VAL A 37 -7.33 -1.95 20.94
C VAL A 37 -7.52 -1.92 22.45
N ALA A 38 -7.11 -2.99 23.17
CA ALA A 38 -7.17 -3.00 24.64
C ALA A 38 -6.21 -1.96 25.26
N ALA A 39 -5.03 -1.76 24.68
CA ALA A 39 -4.06 -0.76 25.13
C ALA A 39 -4.49 0.68 24.78
N ASN A 40 -5.13 0.87 23.62
CA ASN A 40 -5.60 2.16 23.15
C ASN A 40 -7.02 2.06 22.54
N PRO A 41 -8.08 2.23 23.35
CA PRO A 41 -9.47 2.15 22.88
C PRO A 41 -9.87 3.26 21.87
N ASP A 42 -9.10 4.35 21.78
CA ASP A 42 -9.31 5.42 20.79
C ASP A 42 -8.71 5.08 19.42
N SER A 43 -7.87 4.04 19.32
CA SER A 43 -7.27 3.62 18.07
C SER A 43 -8.32 3.32 17.01
N PHE A 44 -8.14 3.84 15.81
CA PHE A 44 -9.01 3.57 14.68
C PHE A 44 -9.13 2.07 14.33
N LEU A 45 -8.15 1.29 14.77
CA LEU A 45 -8.18 -0.16 14.66
C LEU A 45 -9.42 -0.79 15.32
N ALA A 46 -10.00 -0.16 16.37
CA ALA A 46 -11.26 -0.59 16.99
C ALA A 46 -12.46 -0.54 16.02
N ILE A 47 -12.38 0.33 15.00
CA ILE A 47 -13.39 0.47 13.93
C ILE A 47 -13.04 -0.46 12.77
N ASP A 48 -11.81 -0.42 12.26
CA ASP A 48 -11.36 -1.24 11.14
C ASP A 48 -11.36 -2.75 11.44
N ARG A 49 -11.19 -3.12 12.74
CA ARG A 49 -11.16 -4.49 13.28
C ARG A 49 -12.17 -4.63 14.44
N ALA A 50 -13.45 -4.30 14.15
CA ALA A 50 -14.49 -4.23 15.17
C ALA A 50 -14.80 -5.58 15.85
N GLU A 51 -14.37 -6.70 15.27
CA GLU A 51 -14.43 -8.02 15.91
C GLU A 51 -13.59 -8.12 17.19
N THR A 52 -12.63 -7.21 17.40
CA THR A 52 -11.85 -7.11 18.66
C THR A 52 -12.72 -6.84 19.88
N GLY A 53 -13.93 -6.32 19.69
CA GLY A 53 -14.92 -6.10 20.75
C GLY A 53 -15.81 -7.28 21.06
N PHE A 54 -15.56 -8.45 20.45
CA PHE A 54 -16.32 -9.70 20.66
C PHE A 54 -15.40 -10.82 21.07
N GLY A 55 -15.97 -11.86 21.72
CA GLY A 55 -15.24 -13.08 22.04
C GLY A 55 -14.78 -13.83 20.77
N PRO A 56 -13.84 -14.78 20.93
CA PRO A 56 -13.25 -15.52 19.81
C PRO A 56 -14.25 -16.39 19.05
N GLU A 57 -15.42 -16.67 19.63
CA GLU A 57 -16.50 -17.45 19.04
C GLU A 57 -17.25 -16.68 17.93
N VAL A 58 -17.15 -15.35 17.90
CA VAL A 58 -17.80 -14.52 16.88
C VAL A 58 -16.96 -14.50 15.62
N ASP A 59 -17.57 -14.85 14.48
CA ASP A 59 -16.93 -14.78 13.18
C ASP A 59 -16.55 -13.32 12.87
N THR A 60 -15.33 -13.11 12.42
CA THR A 60 -14.79 -11.79 12.00
C THR A 60 -15.68 -11.11 10.95
N TYR A 61 -16.36 -11.89 10.12
CA TYR A 61 -17.21 -11.41 9.03
C TYR A 61 -18.72 -11.44 9.34
N ALA A 62 -19.09 -11.62 10.61
CA ALA A 62 -20.49 -11.59 11.02
C ALA A 62 -21.10 -10.18 10.87
N PRO A 63 -22.39 -10.04 10.49
CA PRO A 63 -23.04 -8.74 10.30
C PRO A 63 -22.89 -7.78 11.48
N GLN A 64 -23.01 -8.30 12.70
CA GLN A 64 -22.89 -7.53 13.94
C GLN A 64 -21.52 -6.86 14.12
N VAL A 65 -20.46 -7.36 13.47
CA VAL A 65 -19.13 -6.75 13.50
C VAL A 65 -19.13 -5.44 12.71
N TYR A 66 -19.75 -5.43 11.53
CA TYR A 66 -19.88 -4.22 10.72
C TYR A 66 -20.83 -3.19 11.35
N GLU A 67 -21.93 -3.65 11.94
CA GLU A 67 -22.84 -2.79 12.69
C GLU A 67 -22.14 -2.10 13.87
N ARG A 68 -21.28 -2.84 14.57
CA ARG A 68 -20.42 -2.28 15.62
C ARG A 68 -19.43 -1.25 15.08
N ALA A 69 -18.76 -1.53 13.95
CA ALA A 69 -17.84 -0.58 13.32
C ALA A 69 -18.53 0.75 13.03
N ALA A 70 -19.70 0.70 12.39
CA ALA A 70 -20.49 1.89 12.09
C ALA A 70 -21.00 2.62 13.36
N ALA A 71 -21.41 1.87 14.39
CA ALA A 71 -21.81 2.48 15.66
C ALA A 71 -20.65 3.21 16.34
N LEU A 72 -19.48 2.57 16.44
CA LEU A 72 -18.28 3.18 17.01
C LEU A 72 -17.85 4.45 16.25
N LEU A 73 -17.91 4.42 14.91
CA LEU A 73 -17.56 5.57 14.08
C LEU A 73 -18.51 6.75 14.34
N ARG A 74 -19.83 6.51 14.31
CA ARG A 74 -20.85 7.53 14.63
C ARG A 74 -20.67 8.10 16.04
N ASP A 75 -20.42 7.24 17.03
CA ASP A 75 -20.20 7.66 18.42
C ASP A 75 -18.95 8.53 18.55
N GLN A 76 -17.86 8.19 17.88
CA GLN A 76 -16.63 8.99 17.92
C GLN A 76 -16.82 10.36 17.24
N ILE A 77 -17.55 10.41 16.13
CA ILE A 77 -17.93 11.69 15.49
C ILE A 77 -18.83 12.52 16.42
N ALA A 78 -19.87 11.91 17.01
CA ALA A 78 -20.77 12.61 17.93
C ALA A 78 -20.06 13.12 19.20
N GLN A 79 -19.01 12.43 19.65
CA GLN A 79 -18.15 12.86 20.78
C GLN A 79 -17.15 13.97 20.39
N GLY A 80 -17.12 14.39 19.12
CA GLY A 80 -16.17 15.41 18.64
C GLY A 80 -14.73 14.91 18.53
N LYS A 81 -14.50 13.60 18.49
CA LYS A 81 -13.17 13.03 18.24
C LYS A 81 -12.74 13.21 16.79
N PHE A 82 -13.70 13.36 15.89
CA PHE A 82 -13.49 13.74 14.49
C PHE A 82 -14.19 15.05 14.19
N VAL A 83 -13.53 15.91 13.43
CA VAL A 83 -14.03 17.20 12.96
C VAL A 83 -14.05 17.17 11.44
N ARG A 84 -15.18 17.56 10.84
CA ARG A 84 -15.33 17.68 9.39
C ARG A 84 -14.83 19.05 8.94
N GLU A 85 -14.09 19.10 7.84
CA GLU A 85 -13.73 20.36 7.18
C GLU A 85 -14.99 21.02 6.60
N ASP A 86 -15.10 22.32 6.78
CA ASP A 86 -16.27 23.12 6.36
C ASP A 86 -16.42 23.21 4.84
N ARG A 87 -15.33 22.97 4.09
CA ARG A 87 -15.28 23.04 2.62
C ARG A 87 -14.33 21.97 2.04
N PRO A 88 -14.52 21.59 0.77
CA PRO A 88 -13.61 20.67 0.10
C PRO A 88 -12.18 21.18 0.02
N CYS A 89 -11.21 20.37 0.43
CA CYS A 89 -9.78 20.65 0.46
C CYS A 89 -8.99 19.52 -0.19
N TYR A 90 -7.81 19.82 -0.72
CA TYR A 90 -6.73 18.85 -0.80
C TYR A 90 -5.92 18.89 0.48
N TYR A 91 -5.19 17.81 0.74
CA TYR A 91 -4.26 17.78 1.88
C TYR A 91 -2.91 17.27 1.41
N LEU A 92 -1.84 17.69 2.08
CA LEU A 92 -0.57 16.97 1.98
C LEU A 92 -0.43 16.08 3.19
N TYR A 93 0.00 14.87 2.95
CA TYR A 93 0.33 13.90 3.98
C TYR A 93 1.77 13.45 3.79
N GLU A 94 2.63 13.83 4.73
CA GLU A 94 4.03 13.46 4.76
C GLU A 94 4.28 12.39 5.82
N LEU A 95 5.01 11.36 5.42
CA LEU A 95 5.52 10.32 6.30
C LEU A 95 7.04 10.35 6.29
N THR A 96 7.65 10.27 7.48
CA THR A 96 9.11 10.25 7.64
C THR A 96 9.54 8.98 8.35
N MET A 97 10.36 8.17 7.70
CA MET A 97 10.95 6.93 8.22
C MET A 97 12.47 6.98 8.02
N ASP A 98 13.23 6.73 9.08
CA ASP A 98 14.70 6.69 9.05
C ASP A 98 15.34 7.95 8.41
N GLY A 99 14.75 9.13 8.65
CA GLY A 99 15.21 10.41 8.12
C GLY A 99 14.82 10.68 6.65
N ARG A 100 14.14 9.75 5.99
CA ARG A 100 13.59 9.94 4.64
C ARG A 100 12.11 10.27 4.70
N SER A 101 11.73 11.36 4.05
CA SER A 101 10.33 11.78 3.93
C SER A 101 9.77 11.45 2.55
N GLN A 102 8.49 11.10 2.52
CA GLN A 102 7.66 11.02 1.33
C GLN A 102 6.39 11.82 1.55
N THR A 103 5.98 12.62 0.56
CA THR A 103 4.84 13.52 0.66
C THR A 103 3.84 13.22 -0.45
N GLY A 104 2.62 12.88 -0.08
CA GLY A 104 1.53 12.62 -1.02
C GLY A 104 0.42 13.66 -0.92
N ILE A 105 -0.30 13.84 -2.02
CA ILE A 105 -1.52 14.64 -2.10
C ILE A 105 -2.69 13.74 -1.72
N VAL A 106 -3.45 14.12 -0.68
CA VAL A 106 -4.68 13.44 -0.28
C VAL A 106 -5.84 14.03 -1.07
N ALA A 107 -6.56 13.18 -1.77
CA ALA A 107 -7.66 13.54 -2.66
C ALA A 107 -8.63 12.37 -2.83
N CYS A 108 -9.79 12.63 -3.40
CA CYS A 108 -10.70 11.60 -3.88
C CYS A 108 -10.50 11.36 -5.38
N ALA A 109 -10.22 10.11 -5.78
CA ALA A 109 -10.01 9.71 -7.17
C ALA A 109 -11.27 9.06 -7.74
N SER A 110 -11.54 9.25 -9.04
CA SER A 110 -12.75 8.79 -9.71
C SER A 110 -12.81 7.25 -9.83
N ILE A 111 -13.98 6.66 -9.52
CA ILE A 111 -14.25 5.23 -9.78
C ILE A 111 -14.30 4.92 -11.28
N ASP A 112 -14.64 5.91 -12.10
CA ASP A 112 -14.67 5.75 -13.56
C ASP A 112 -13.27 5.63 -14.15
N ASP A 113 -12.29 6.33 -13.58
CA ASP A 113 -10.89 6.22 -13.97
C ASP A 113 -10.32 4.82 -13.69
N TYR A 114 -10.75 4.17 -12.60
CA TYR A 114 -10.41 2.77 -12.37
C TYR A 114 -11.03 1.86 -13.41
N SER A 115 -12.30 2.08 -13.76
CA SER A 115 -13.04 1.29 -14.75
C SER A 115 -12.49 1.49 -16.17
N ALA A 116 -12.05 2.70 -16.50
CA ALA A 116 -11.45 3.05 -17.78
C ALA A 116 -9.96 2.64 -17.90
N GLY A 117 -9.33 2.17 -16.83
CA GLY A 117 -7.91 1.79 -16.82
C GLY A 117 -6.93 2.97 -16.80
N ILE A 118 -7.39 4.16 -16.43
CA ILE A 118 -6.55 5.33 -16.12
C ILE A 118 -5.85 5.07 -14.78
N ILE A 119 -6.59 4.53 -13.78
CA ILE A 119 -6.00 4.02 -12.55
C ILE A 119 -5.58 2.59 -12.78
N LYS A 120 -4.29 2.38 -12.97
CA LYS A 120 -3.70 1.08 -13.35
C LYS A 120 -3.38 0.24 -12.13
N LYS A 121 -3.61 -1.06 -12.24
CA LYS A 121 -3.32 -2.07 -11.22
C LYS A 121 -2.20 -3.00 -11.66
N HIS A 122 -1.48 -3.56 -10.71
CA HIS A 122 -0.44 -4.55 -10.94
C HIS A 122 -0.64 -5.85 -10.14
N GLU A 123 -1.73 -5.93 -9.37
CA GLU A 123 -2.07 -7.11 -8.56
C GLU A 123 -3.58 -7.42 -8.64
N ASN A 124 -3.93 -8.71 -8.59
CA ASN A 124 -5.32 -9.15 -8.46
C ASN A 124 -5.79 -9.13 -7.02
N THR A 125 -7.06 -8.78 -6.83
CA THR A 125 -7.73 -8.85 -5.55
C THR A 125 -8.23 -10.26 -5.24
N ARG A 126 -8.37 -10.56 -3.93
CA ARG A 126 -9.01 -11.79 -3.43
C ARG A 126 -10.46 -11.47 -3.10
N ALA A 127 -11.37 -12.33 -3.56
CA ALA A 127 -12.82 -12.10 -3.41
C ALA A 127 -13.30 -12.01 -1.96
N ASP A 128 -12.70 -12.82 -1.05
CA ASP A 128 -13.03 -12.80 0.38
C ASP A 128 -12.67 -11.46 1.04
N LYS A 129 -11.47 -10.94 0.76
CA LYS A 129 -11.00 -9.66 1.30
C LYS A 129 -11.75 -8.47 0.71
N GLU A 130 -12.07 -8.55 -0.57
CA GLU A 130 -12.85 -7.53 -1.25
C GLU A 130 -14.27 -7.44 -0.69
N GLN A 131 -14.95 -8.59 -0.50
CA GLN A 131 -16.28 -8.63 0.06
C GLN A 131 -16.34 -8.10 1.51
N ASP A 132 -15.31 -8.37 2.31
CA ASP A 132 -15.16 -7.80 3.64
C ASP A 132 -15.15 -6.26 3.61
N ARG A 133 -14.30 -5.69 2.75
CA ARG A 133 -14.18 -4.22 2.65
C ARG A 133 -15.41 -3.56 2.02
N ILE A 134 -16.10 -4.22 1.07
CA ILE A 134 -17.38 -3.73 0.55
C ILE A 134 -18.37 -3.55 1.69
N ARG A 135 -18.56 -4.58 2.52
CA ARG A 135 -19.51 -4.52 3.65
C ARG A 135 -19.12 -3.44 4.65
N HIS A 136 -17.82 -3.34 4.96
CA HIS A 136 -17.32 -2.33 5.91
C HIS A 136 -17.61 -0.91 5.42
N VAL A 137 -17.26 -0.58 4.19
CA VAL A 137 -17.50 0.74 3.59
C VAL A 137 -18.98 1.05 3.47
N ASP A 138 -19.77 0.08 3.02
CA ASP A 138 -21.22 0.24 2.81
C ASP A 138 -21.97 0.47 4.12
N VAL A 139 -21.67 -0.30 5.18
CA VAL A 139 -22.34 -0.17 6.49
C VAL A 139 -21.86 1.07 7.27
N CYS A 140 -20.57 1.43 7.16
CA CYS A 140 -20.04 2.65 7.77
C CYS A 140 -20.45 3.91 7.01
N ASP A 141 -20.89 3.78 5.75
CA ASP A 141 -21.16 4.86 4.81
C ASP A 141 -19.98 5.83 4.66
N MET A 142 -18.77 5.28 4.79
CA MET A 142 -17.54 6.05 4.86
C MET A 142 -16.33 5.21 4.44
N GLN A 143 -15.41 5.84 3.73
CA GLN A 143 -14.10 5.26 3.43
C GLN A 143 -13.12 5.65 4.54
N THR A 144 -12.56 4.66 5.20
CA THR A 144 -11.84 4.81 6.47
C THR A 144 -10.32 4.68 6.35
N GLY A 145 -9.84 4.13 5.24
CA GLY A 145 -8.43 3.93 4.98
C GLY A 145 -8.05 4.34 3.56
N PRO A 146 -7.10 5.27 3.38
CA PRO A 146 -6.74 5.78 2.07
C PRO A 146 -6.10 4.69 1.19
N ILE A 147 -6.34 4.79 -0.11
CA ILE A 147 -5.69 3.98 -1.13
C ILE A 147 -4.38 4.65 -1.49
N PHE A 148 -3.31 3.87 -1.57
CA PHE A 148 -1.98 4.36 -1.88
C PHE A 148 -1.80 4.35 -3.41
N LEU A 149 -1.83 5.53 -4.02
CA LEU A 149 -1.61 5.73 -5.45
C LEU A 149 -0.21 6.32 -5.70
N ALA A 150 0.31 6.07 -6.88
CA ALA A 150 1.54 6.67 -7.38
C ALA A 150 1.29 7.36 -8.72
N TYR A 151 2.04 8.42 -9.00
CA TYR A 151 2.06 9.08 -10.29
C TYR A 151 3.49 9.35 -10.75
N ARG A 152 3.69 9.50 -12.07
CA ARG A 152 4.99 9.92 -12.60
C ARG A 152 5.26 11.36 -12.20
N SER A 153 6.42 11.61 -11.60
CA SER A 153 6.79 12.90 -11.05
C SER A 153 6.54 14.06 -11.99
N ASP A 154 5.98 15.13 -11.45
CA ASP A 154 5.61 16.34 -12.15
C ASP A 154 6.24 17.58 -11.47
N ALA A 155 6.93 18.42 -12.23
CA ALA A 155 7.67 19.56 -11.70
C ALA A 155 6.74 20.61 -11.04
N VAL A 156 5.57 20.88 -11.64
CA VAL A 156 4.62 21.86 -11.11
C VAL A 156 4.01 21.38 -9.81
N LEU A 157 3.61 20.10 -9.73
CA LEU A 157 3.11 19.53 -8.47
C LEU A 157 4.18 19.58 -7.39
N ARG A 158 5.46 19.34 -7.72
CA ARG A 158 6.57 19.45 -6.77
C ARG A 158 6.71 20.88 -6.23
N GLU A 159 6.58 21.89 -7.10
CA GLU A 159 6.61 23.31 -6.70
C GLU A 159 5.44 23.66 -5.78
N ILE A 160 4.21 23.24 -6.11
CA ILE A 160 3.03 23.43 -5.27
C ILE A 160 3.22 22.79 -3.91
N ILE A 161 3.64 21.51 -3.86
CA ILE A 161 3.92 20.79 -2.60
C ILE A 161 4.99 21.54 -1.80
N GLY A 162 6.07 21.97 -2.45
CA GLY A 162 7.16 22.72 -1.82
C GLY A 162 6.70 24.07 -1.25
N ALA A 163 5.80 24.77 -1.93
CA ALA A 163 5.23 26.03 -1.46
C ALA A 163 4.32 25.81 -0.23
N VAL A 164 3.43 24.82 -0.27
CA VAL A 164 2.55 24.50 0.86
C VAL A 164 3.33 24.11 2.10
N LYS A 165 4.40 23.33 1.96
CA LYS A 165 5.25 22.86 3.08
C LYS A 165 6.07 23.96 3.74
N LYS A 166 6.16 25.17 3.18
CA LYS A 166 6.75 26.33 3.86
C LYS A 166 5.90 26.82 5.02
N ASN A 167 4.60 26.51 5.02
CA ASN A 167 3.69 26.83 6.12
C ASN A 167 3.78 25.77 7.24
N PRO A 168 3.40 26.12 8.48
CA PRO A 168 3.26 25.14 9.55
C PRO A 168 2.26 24.05 9.16
N PRO A 169 2.52 22.78 9.51
CA PRO A 169 1.53 21.72 9.31
C PRO A 169 0.32 21.94 10.23
N ALA A 170 -0.87 21.54 9.77
CA ALA A 170 -2.09 21.56 10.56
C ALA A 170 -2.03 20.56 11.73
N CYS A 171 -1.31 19.44 11.54
CA CYS A 171 -0.96 18.53 12.64
C CYS A 171 0.37 17.81 12.36
N GLY A 172 1.01 17.32 13.42
CA GLY A 172 2.20 16.51 13.33
C GLY A 172 2.39 15.68 14.60
N PHE A 173 2.77 14.41 14.42
CA PHE A 173 3.03 13.47 15.51
C PHE A 173 4.03 12.40 15.07
N VAL A 174 4.53 11.62 16.03
CA VAL A 174 5.33 10.42 15.79
C VAL A 174 4.55 9.24 16.35
N SER A 175 4.34 8.21 15.52
CA SER A 175 3.67 6.98 15.94
C SER A 175 4.61 6.04 16.71
N GLU A 176 4.06 5.03 17.39
CA GLU A 176 4.83 4.09 18.23
C GLU A 176 5.95 3.35 17.48
N ASP A 177 5.77 3.12 16.19
CA ASP A 177 6.76 2.51 15.30
C ASP A 177 7.84 3.50 14.81
N GLY A 178 7.86 4.72 15.36
CA GLY A 178 8.88 5.74 15.09
C GLY A 178 8.68 6.51 13.78
N ILE A 179 7.55 6.33 13.09
CA ILE A 179 7.22 7.06 11.88
C ILE A 179 6.71 8.46 12.22
N GLY A 180 7.32 9.47 11.62
CA GLY A 180 6.83 10.85 11.69
C GLY A 180 5.68 11.08 10.71
N HIS A 181 4.65 11.80 11.14
CA HIS A 181 3.48 12.14 10.33
C HIS A 181 3.26 13.64 10.38
N ARG A 182 3.05 14.28 9.22
CA ARG A 182 2.67 15.69 9.12
C ARG A 182 1.58 15.87 8.08
N VAL A 183 0.62 16.75 8.37
CA VAL A 183 -0.51 17.05 7.47
C VAL A 183 -0.61 18.54 7.26
N TRP A 184 -0.80 18.98 6.03
CA TRP A 184 -1.16 20.35 5.65
C TRP A 184 -2.51 20.33 4.95
N VAL A 185 -3.29 21.39 5.15
CA VAL A 185 -4.58 21.60 4.47
C VAL A 185 -4.37 22.60 3.34
N ILE A 186 -4.82 22.27 2.15
CA ILE A 186 -4.78 23.17 0.97
C ILE A 186 -6.22 23.62 0.70
N MET A 187 -6.52 24.85 1.09
CA MET A 187 -7.82 25.49 0.87
C MET A 187 -7.75 26.37 -0.37
N GLY A 188 -8.87 26.51 -1.10
CA GLY A 188 -9.02 27.54 -2.12
C GLY A 188 -9.05 28.94 -1.49
N GLU A 189 -8.62 29.94 -2.21
CA GLU A 189 -8.80 31.32 -1.80
C GLU A 189 -10.29 31.62 -1.64
N GLU A 190 -10.65 32.36 -0.58
CA GLU A 190 -11.99 32.90 -0.45
C GLU A 190 -12.14 33.97 -1.55
N HIS A 191 -12.95 33.71 -2.56
CA HIS A 191 -13.55 34.81 -3.28
C HIS A 191 -14.58 35.44 -2.34
N PRO A 192 -14.39 36.70 -1.90
CA PRO A 192 -15.42 37.40 -1.17
C PRO A 192 -16.67 37.41 -2.05
N MET A 193 -17.71 36.70 -1.62
CA MET A 193 -19.03 36.80 -2.24
C MET A 193 -19.53 38.24 -2.05
N GLY A 194 -19.56 39.02 -3.13
CA GLY A 194 -20.28 40.27 -3.17
C GLY A 194 -19.43 41.54 -3.17
N GLU A 195 -18.81 41.84 -4.30
CA GLU A 195 -18.89 43.20 -4.83
C GLU A 195 -19.65 43.10 -6.16
N GLU A 196 -20.95 43.43 -6.11
CA GLU A 196 -21.72 43.77 -7.31
C GLU A 196 -20.99 44.92 -7.98
N HIS A 197 -20.30 44.66 -9.07
CA HIS A 197 -19.83 45.72 -9.93
C HIS A 197 -21.04 46.47 -10.50
N PRO A 198 -21.18 47.79 -10.28
CA PRO A 198 -22.22 48.56 -10.93
C PRO A 198 -22.00 48.51 -12.45
N MET A 199 -23.03 48.07 -13.14
CA MET A 199 -23.08 48.11 -14.60
C MET A 199 -22.92 49.54 -15.09
N GLY A 200 -21.91 49.78 -15.91
CA GLY A 200 -21.84 50.96 -16.73
C GLY A 200 -20.50 51.69 -16.74
N GLU A 201 -19.66 51.32 -17.73
CA GLU A 201 -18.90 52.25 -18.55
C GLU A 201 -18.26 51.45 -19.70
N GLU A 202 -18.68 51.80 -20.92
CA GLU A 202 -18.13 51.29 -22.17
C GLU A 202 -16.69 51.78 -22.32
N HIS A 203 -15.70 50.88 -22.37
CA HIS A 203 -14.34 51.19 -22.81
C HIS A 203 -14.10 50.72 -24.25
N PRO A 204 -13.40 51.52 -25.07
CA PRO A 204 -13.20 51.23 -26.48
C PRO A 204 -12.23 50.08 -26.72
N MET A 205 -12.55 49.32 -27.78
CA MET A 205 -11.71 48.22 -28.31
C MET A 205 -10.32 48.74 -28.71
N GLY A 206 -9.28 48.04 -28.27
CA GLY A 206 -7.96 48.17 -28.83
C GLY A 206 -6.84 47.72 -27.91
N GLU A 207 -6.18 46.69 -28.38
CA GLU A 207 -4.90 46.09 -28.00
C GLU A 207 -5.02 44.75 -27.32
N GLU A 208 -4.81 43.71 -28.11
CA GLU A 208 -4.54 42.35 -27.65
C GLU A 208 -3.18 42.35 -26.94
N HIS A 209 -3.20 42.33 -25.61
CA HIS A 209 -2.03 41.93 -24.85
C HIS A 209 -1.93 40.40 -24.88
N PRO A 210 -0.73 39.84 -25.16
CA PRO A 210 -0.54 38.40 -25.00
C PRO A 210 -0.79 38.05 -23.53
N MET A 211 -1.69 37.12 -23.29
CA MET A 211 -1.97 36.58 -21.97
C MET A 211 -0.67 36.02 -21.42
N GLU A 212 -0.19 36.56 -20.33
CA GLU A 212 0.88 35.99 -19.51
C GLU A 212 0.30 34.73 -18.87
N GLU A 213 0.49 33.59 -19.54
CA GLU A 213 0.04 32.26 -19.07
C GLU A 213 0.76 31.77 -17.81
N ASP A 214 1.82 32.45 -17.34
CA ASP A 214 2.73 31.96 -16.28
C ASP A 214 2.38 32.43 -14.86
N GLU A 215 1.62 33.52 -14.68
CA GLU A 215 1.32 34.04 -13.33
C GLU A 215 0.07 33.44 -12.68
N THR A 216 -0.82 32.77 -13.42
CA THR A 216 -2.09 32.23 -12.92
C THR A 216 -2.00 30.79 -12.38
N GLU A 217 -1.01 30.00 -12.74
CA GLU A 217 -0.88 28.59 -12.28
C GLU A 217 -0.37 28.46 -10.85
N ALA A 218 0.46 29.36 -10.36
CA ALA A 218 0.97 29.35 -8.99
C ALA A 218 0.01 29.97 -7.96
N GLY A 219 -0.96 30.77 -8.36
CA GLY A 219 -1.86 31.52 -7.48
C GLY A 219 -2.99 30.71 -6.83
N ASN A 220 -3.38 29.57 -7.42
CA ASN A 220 -4.44 28.71 -6.85
C ASN A 220 -4.02 27.23 -6.84
N ALA A 221 -3.43 26.81 -5.74
CA ALA A 221 -2.93 25.45 -5.57
C ALA A 221 -3.99 24.35 -5.82
N LEU A 222 -5.29 24.60 -5.51
CA LEU A 222 -6.35 23.63 -5.78
C LEU A 222 -6.52 23.40 -7.28
N GLN A 223 -6.60 24.50 -8.03
CA GLN A 223 -6.79 24.44 -9.48
C GLN A 223 -5.56 23.86 -10.17
N GLY A 224 -4.37 24.27 -9.75
CA GLY A 224 -3.11 23.73 -10.25
C GLY A 224 -3.01 22.21 -10.07
N ILE A 225 -3.31 21.68 -8.87
CA ILE A 225 -3.32 20.24 -8.61
C ILE A 225 -4.30 19.53 -9.57
N ARG A 226 -5.54 19.99 -9.63
CA ARG A 226 -6.57 19.38 -10.49
C ARG A 226 -6.17 19.39 -11.97
N GLN A 227 -5.68 20.49 -12.47
CA GLN A 227 -5.25 20.63 -13.87
C GLN A 227 -4.07 19.73 -14.23
N ARG A 228 -3.10 19.58 -13.31
CA ARG A 228 -1.94 18.70 -13.56
C ARG A 228 -2.36 17.23 -13.64
N PHE A 229 -3.19 16.75 -12.71
CA PHE A 229 -3.70 15.37 -12.77
C PHE A 229 -4.60 15.15 -14.00
N ALA A 230 -5.41 16.14 -14.38
CA ALA A 230 -6.21 16.05 -15.61
C ALA A 230 -5.37 15.93 -16.90
N ARG A 231 -4.07 16.20 -16.86
CA ARG A 231 -3.13 16.00 -17.99
C ARG A 231 -2.39 14.65 -17.92
N MET A 232 -2.54 13.89 -16.84
CA MET A 232 -1.89 12.58 -16.68
C MET A 232 -2.70 11.49 -17.37
N ASP A 233 -2.05 10.69 -18.21
CA ASP A 233 -2.69 9.57 -18.91
C ASP A 233 -2.93 8.38 -17.98
N ALA A 234 -2.16 8.26 -16.91
CA ALA A 234 -2.27 7.17 -15.95
C ALA A 234 -1.77 7.56 -14.56
N ILE A 235 -2.43 6.99 -13.54
CA ILE A 235 -1.96 6.87 -12.16
C ILE A 235 -1.99 5.39 -11.77
N TYR A 236 -1.28 5.00 -10.71
CA TYR A 236 -0.99 3.59 -10.44
C TYR A 236 -1.33 3.24 -8.99
N ILE A 237 -1.98 2.11 -8.75
CA ILE A 237 -2.17 1.61 -7.40
C ILE A 237 -0.83 1.06 -6.90
N ALA A 238 -0.26 1.69 -5.89
CA ALA A 238 0.95 1.21 -5.22
C ALA A 238 0.61 0.17 -4.14
N ASP A 239 -0.36 0.48 -3.27
CA ASP A 239 -0.86 -0.42 -2.22
C ASP A 239 -2.36 -0.21 -2.01
N GLY A 240 -3.06 -1.24 -1.49
CA GLY A 240 -4.49 -1.17 -1.21
C GLY A 240 -5.40 -1.57 -2.37
N HIS A 241 -4.98 -2.51 -3.22
CA HIS A 241 -5.78 -3.02 -4.35
C HIS A 241 -7.18 -3.50 -3.91
N HIS A 242 -7.29 -4.19 -2.75
CA HIS A 242 -8.58 -4.64 -2.21
C HIS A 242 -9.46 -3.46 -1.80
N ARG A 243 -8.88 -2.44 -1.15
CA ARG A 243 -9.60 -1.21 -0.77
C ARG A 243 -10.10 -0.46 -2.00
N CYS A 244 -9.27 -0.33 -3.04
CA CYS A 244 -9.63 0.31 -4.29
C CYS A 244 -10.80 -0.43 -4.98
N ALA A 245 -10.67 -1.73 -5.21
CA ALA A 245 -11.71 -2.53 -5.84
C ALA A 245 -13.03 -2.50 -5.06
N SER A 246 -12.96 -2.50 -3.72
CA SER A 246 -14.15 -2.43 -2.86
C SER A 246 -14.83 -1.07 -2.93
N ALA A 247 -14.06 0.03 -2.89
CA ALA A 247 -14.59 1.38 -3.01
C ALA A 247 -15.30 1.60 -4.35
N VAL A 248 -14.69 1.13 -5.46
CA VAL A 248 -15.31 1.17 -6.79
C VAL A 248 -16.63 0.38 -6.82
N LYS A 249 -16.66 -0.81 -6.24
CA LYS A 249 -17.90 -1.63 -6.21
C LYS A 249 -19.00 -0.98 -5.37
N VAL A 250 -18.66 -0.39 -4.22
CA VAL A 250 -19.64 0.34 -3.41
C VAL A 250 -20.18 1.53 -4.20
N GLY A 251 -19.34 2.32 -4.85
CA GLY A 251 -19.78 3.43 -5.71
C GLY A 251 -20.76 2.97 -6.80
N LEU A 252 -20.44 1.86 -7.49
CA LEU A 252 -21.33 1.28 -8.51
C LEU A 252 -22.65 0.77 -7.90
N MET A 253 -22.64 0.19 -6.69
CA MET A 253 -23.86 -0.20 -5.95
C MET A 253 -24.71 1.03 -5.61
N ARG A 254 -24.09 2.14 -5.16
CA ARG A 254 -24.80 3.40 -4.88
C ARG A 254 -25.39 4.00 -6.16
N ARG A 255 -24.70 3.98 -7.29
CA ARG A 255 -25.27 4.38 -8.60
C ARG A 255 -26.52 3.58 -8.97
N GLN A 256 -26.51 2.27 -8.72
CA GLN A 256 -27.68 1.42 -8.97
C GLN A 256 -28.86 1.74 -8.05
N ALA A 257 -28.58 2.10 -6.79
CA ALA A 257 -29.59 2.50 -5.81
C ALA A 257 -30.13 3.93 -6.07
N HIS A 258 -29.34 4.79 -6.73
CA HIS A 258 -29.66 6.18 -7.05
C HIS A 258 -29.54 6.42 -8.56
N PRO A 259 -30.51 5.97 -9.40
CA PRO A 259 -30.42 6.06 -10.86
C PRO A 259 -30.32 7.50 -11.40
N ASP A 260 -30.72 8.48 -10.60
CA ASP A 260 -30.70 9.91 -10.95
C ASP A 260 -29.36 10.58 -10.59
N TYR A 261 -28.30 9.80 -10.27
CA TYR A 261 -26.99 10.37 -9.93
C TYR A 261 -26.44 11.21 -11.07
N THR A 262 -25.77 12.30 -10.71
CA THR A 262 -25.22 13.29 -11.66
C THR A 262 -23.76 13.05 -12.01
N GLY A 263 -23.05 12.26 -11.20
CA GLY A 263 -21.60 12.05 -11.25
C GLY A 263 -20.83 12.94 -10.28
N GLU A 264 -21.50 13.86 -9.59
CA GLU A 264 -20.87 14.78 -8.63
C GLU A 264 -20.93 14.24 -7.18
N GLU A 265 -21.72 13.20 -6.94
CA GLU A 265 -21.89 12.61 -5.61
C GLU A 265 -20.60 11.96 -5.11
N GLU A 266 -20.36 12.03 -3.80
CA GLU A 266 -19.13 11.57 -3.14
C GLU A 266 -18.86 10.06 -3.35
N PHE A 267 -19.90 9.23 -3.51
CA PHE A 267 -19.72 7.80 -3.80
C PHE A 267 -19.12 7.50 -5.19
N ASN A 268 -19.02 8.50 -6.06
CA ASN A 268 -18.33 8.38 -7.37
C ASN A 268 -16.79 8.51 -7.24
N TYR A 269 -16.31 8.75 -6.05
CA TYR A 269 -14.89 8.98 -5.76
C TYR A 269 -14.42 8.14 -4.58
N PHE A 270 -13.12 7.89 -4.52
CA PHE A 270 -12.54 7.15 -3.41
C PHE A 270 -11.29 7.83 -2.84
N LEU A 271 -11.19 7.75 -1.51
CA LEU A 271 -10.12 8.33 -0.72
C LEU A 271 -8.76 7.76 -1.11
N SER A 272 -7.83 8.64 -1.49
CA SER A 272 -6.49 8.28 -1.94
C SER A 272 -5.43 9.20 -1.38
N VAL A 273 -4.20 8.70 -1.31
CA VAL A 273 -2.98 9.50 -1.19
C VAL A 273 -2.10 9.20 -2.39
N LEU A 274 -1.81 10.25 -3.18
CA LEU A 274 -1.09 10.15 -4.43
C LEU A 274 0.34 10.67 -4.25
N PHE A 275 1.33 9.81 -4.46
CA PHE A 275 2.76 10.13 -4.29
C PHE A 275 3.47 10.19 -5.64
N PRO A 276 4.44 11.11 -5.81
CA PRO A 276 5.36 11.04 -6.94
C PRO A 276 6.26 9.80 -6.83
N ASP A 277 6.51 9.13 -7.95
CA ASP A 277 7.30 7.89 -7.99
C ASP A 277 8.72 8.04 -7.44
N GLU A 278 9.32 9.20 -7.58
CA GLU A 278 10.67 9.50 -7.10
C GLU A 278 10.79 9.53 -5.57
N GLU A 279 9.69 9.76 -4.85
CA GLU A 279 9.67 9.73 -3.38
C GLU A 279 9.35 8.34 -2.83
N LEU A 280 8.91 7.41 -3.68
CA LEU A 280 8.51 6.08 -3.23
C LEU A 280 9.70 5.11 -3.18
N HIS A 281 9.65 4.24 -2.19
CA HIS A 281 10.63 3.18 -2.03
C HIS A 281 9.93 1.84 -1.78
N ILE A 282 10.23 0.87 -2.63
CA ILE A 282 9.77 -0.50 -2.47
C ILE A 282 10.87 -1.27 -1.74
N LEU A 283 10.50 -1.91 -0.64
CA LEU A 283 11.40 -2.81 0.09
C LEU A 283 11.36 -4.21 -0.51
N ASP A 284 12.41 -4.97 -0.22
CA ASP A 284 12.49 -6.37 -0.59
C ASP A 284 11.34 -7.19 0.04
N TYR A 285 10.78 -8.11 -0.72
CA TYR A 285 9.79 -9.06 -0.24
C TYR A 285 10.37 -10.46 -0.33
N ASN A 286 10.83 -10.97 0.79
CA ASN A 286 11.64 -12.18 0.88
C ASN A 286 10.77 -13.44 1.01
N ARG A 287 11.33 -14.62 0.73
CA ARG A 287 10.63 -15.91 0.76
C ARG A 287 11.33 -16.87 1.70
N ILE A 288 10.55 -17.72 2.35
CA ILE A 288 11.02 -18.88 3.10
C ILE A 288 10.26 -20.09 2.58
N VAL A 289 10.97 -21.14 2.23
CA VAL A 289 10.38 -22.44 1.87
C VAL A 289 10.76 -23.46 2.93
N PHE A 290 9.79 -24.21 3.42
CA PHE A 290 9.92 -25.04 4.62
C PHE A 290 10.52 -26.43 4.38
N ASP A 291 10.79 -26.82 3.13
CA ASP A 291 11.48 -28.04 2.75
C ASP A 291 12.19 -27.89 1.39
N LEU A 292 13.09 -28.80 1.09
CA LEU A 292 13.83 -28.86 -0.18
C LEU A 292 13.19 -29.80 -1.23
N ASN A 293 11.90 -30.10 -1.11
CA ASN A 293 11.19 -30.97 -2.06
C ASN A 293 11.89 -32.34 -2.25
N GLY A 294 12.43 -32.89 -1.16
CA GLY A 294 13.10 -34.21 -1.17
C GLY A 294 14.58 -34.20 -1.59
N TYR A 295 15.13 -33.06 -2.01
CA TYR A 295 16.57 -32.95 -2.31
C TYR A 295 17.41 -32.94 -1.03
N THR A 296 18.61 -33.57 -1.10
CA THR A 296 19.66 -33.27 -0.15
C THR A 296 20.22 -31.88 -0.40
N LYS A 297 20.98 -31.32 0.54
CA LYS A 297 21.63 -30.00 0.36
C LYS A 297 22.47 -29.94 -0.92
N GLU A 298 23.30 -30.96 -1.14
CA GLU A 298 24.20 -31.06 -2.30
C GLU A 298 23.40 -31.18 -3.59
N GLY A 299 22.37 -32.06 -3.63
CA GLY A 299 21.50 -32.22 -4.81
C GLY A 299 20.70 -30.96 -5.12
N PHE A 300 20.26 -30.22 -4.09
CA PHE A 300 19.60 -28.93 -4.26
C PHE A 300 20.56 -27.88 -4.84
N LEU A 301 21.77 -27.74 -4.28
CA LEU A 301 22.79 -26.80 -4.80
C LEU A 301 23.16 -27.13 -6.25
N GLU A 302 23.33 -28.42 -6.59
CA GLU A 302 23.58 -28.84 -7.96
C GLU A 302 22.42 -28.46 -8.87
N LYS A 303 21.16 -28.74 -8.47
CA LYS A 303 19.99 -28.47 -9.28
C LYS A 303 19.77 -27.00 -9.56
N ILE A 304 19.90 -26.12 -8.57
CA ILE A 304 19.76 -24.67 -8.77
C ILE A 304 20.91 -24.09 -9.60
N SER A 305 22.06 -24.76 -9.68
CA SER A 305 23.20 -24.29 -10.49
C SER A 305 22.93 -24.29 -12.00
N GLU A 306 21.88 -24.97 -12.47
CA GLU A 306 21.41 -24.93 -13.86
C GLU A 306 20.97 -23.51 -14.23
N GLY A 307 20.20 -22.84 -13.36
CA GLY A 307 19.67 -21.47 -13.61
C GLY A 307 20.51 -20.34 -12.98
N PHE A 308 21.24 -20.65 -11.91
CA PHE A 308 21.95 -19.65 -11.12
C PHE A 308 23.42 -20.02 -10.92
N GLN A 309 24.29 -19.02 -10.93
CA GLN A 309 25.63 -19.17 -10.38
C GLN A 309 25.52 -19.12 -8.87
N VAL A 310 26.01 -20.15 -8.18
CA VAL A 310 25.94 -20.31 -6.72
C VAL A 310 27.32 -20.11 -6.14
N GLU A 311 27.47 -19.18 -5.21
CA GLU A 311 28.74 -18.87 -4.55
C GLU A 311 28.46 -18.64 -3.06
N GLU A 312 29.43 -18.93 -2.19
CA GLU A 312 29.35 -18.47 -0.80
C GLU A 312 29.22 -16.94 -0.77
N ALA A 313 28.34 -16.44 0.10
CA ALA A 313 28.13 -15.01 0.20
C ALA A 313 29.35 -14.32 0.82
N PRO A 314 29.76 -13.15 0.31
CA PRO A 314 30.92 -12.42 0.83
C PRO A 314 30.70 -11.82 2.22
N GLU A 315 29.43 -11.74 2.64
CA GLU A 315 28.98 -11.19 3.92
C GLU A 315 27.72 -11.93 4.40
N ALA A 316 27.48 -11.97 5.71
CA ALA A 316 26.28 -12.56 6.33
C ALA A 316 25.66 -11.59 7.33
N PRO A 317 24.35 -11.33 7.26
CA PRO A 317 23.43 -11.80 6.22
C PRO A 317 23.66 -11.11 4.87
N TYR A 318 23.40 -11.79 3.75
CA TYR A 318 23.63 -11.25 2.41
C TYR A 318 22.41 -10.56 1.84
N ARG A 319 22.57 -9.28 1.47
CA ARG A 319 21.58 -8.49 0.75
C ARG A 319 22.00 -8.35 -0.72
N PRO A 320 21.14 -8.74 -1.70
CA PRO A 320 21.40 -8.51 -3.11
C PRO A 320 21.70 -7.04 -3.42
N LYS A 321 22.67 -6.79 -4.31
CA LYS A 321 23.14 -5.43 -4.65
C LYS A 321 22.56 -4.91 -5.97
N ARG A 322 21.97 -5.80 -6.78
CA ARG A 322 21.40 -5.47 -8.09
C ARG A 322 20.40 -6.51 -8.53
N LYS A 323 19.58 -6.16 -9.51
CA LYS A 323 18.66 -7.06 -10.21
C LYS A 323 19.40 -8.30 -10.72
N GLY A 324 18.73 -9.46 -10.67
CA GLY A 324 19.28 -10.77 -11.03
C GLY A 324 20.20 -11.38 -9.97
N GLN A 325 20.33 -10.76 -8.79
CA GLN A 325 21.02 -11.34 -7.64
C GLN A 325 20.02 -11.67 -6.53
N TYR A 326 20.31 -12.76 -5.82
CA TYR A 326 19.52 -13.22 -4.66
C TYR A 326 20.49 -13.64 -3.56
N GLY A 327 20.06 -13.45 -2.31
CA GLY A 327 20.69 -14.15 -1.19
C GLY A 327 19.91 -15.43 -0.91
N MET A 328 20.60 -16.48 -0.55
CA MET A 328 20.02 -17.74 -0.10
C MET A 328 20.61 -18.13 1.24
N TYR A 329 19.78 -18.32 2.26
CA TYR A 329 20.17 -18.86 3.54
C TYR A 329 19.76 -20.32 3.64
N LEU A 330 20.74 -21.20 3.71
CA LEU A 330 20.55 -22.65 3.73
C LEU A 330 21.53 -23.29 4.72
N ASP A 331 21.01 -24.07 5.65
CA ASP A 331 21.79 -24.87 6.61
C ASP A 331 22.88 -24.07 7.37
N GLY A 332 22.53 -22.85 7.80
CA GLY A 332 23.43 -22.00 8.59
C GLY A 332 24.40 -21.17 7.78
N ALA A 333 24.38 -21.25 6.46
CA ALA A 333 25.27 -20.52 5.56
C ALA A 333 24.48 -19.61 4.58
N TRP A 334 25.05 -18.47 4.26
CA TRP A 334 24.55 -17.59 3.21
C TRP A 334 25.26 -17.87 1.89
N TYR A 335 24.48 -17.88 0.81
CA TYR A 335 24.94 -18.01 -0.56
C TYR A 335 24.48 -16.80 -1.36
N ARG A 336 25.30 -16.36 -2.31
CA ARG A 336 24.91 -15.45 -3.37
C ARG A 336 24.52 -16.25 -4.59
N LEU A 337 23.29 -16.05 -5.07
CA LEU A 337 22.82 -16.56 -6.35
C LEU A 337 22.87 -15.43 -7.38
N THR A 338 23.35 -15.71 -8.56
CA THR A 338 23.32 -14.77 -9.70
C THR A 338 22.64 -15.48 -10.88
N ALA A 339 21.56 -14.90 -11.39
CA ALA A 339 20.82 -15.45 -12.54
C ALA A 339 21.73 -15.57 -13.76
N ARG A 340 21.72 -16.73 -14.42
CA ARG A 340 22.51 -16.96 -15.64
C ARG A 340 21.85 -16.28 -16.83
N PRO A 341 22.62 -15.87 -17.86
CA PRO A 341 22.08 -15.13 -19.01
C PRO A 341 20.88 -15.79 -19.71
N HIS A 342 20.82 -17.11 -19.74
CA HIS A 342 19.77 -17.85 -20.46
C HIS A 342 18.40 -17.84 -19.76
N ILE A 343 18.34 -17.46 -18.48
CA ILE A 343 17.07 -17.32 -17.75
C ILE A 343 16.61 -15.85 -17.67
N LEU A 344 17.45 -14.89 -18.07
CA LEU A 344 17.08 -13.47 -18.04
C LEU A 344 16.03 -13.18 -19.14
N SER A 345 15.09 -12.31 -18.85
CA SER A 345 14.06 -11.85 -19.77
C SER A 345 13.97 -10.32 -19.77
N GLU A 346 13.68 -9.74 -20.94
CA GLU A 346 13.36 -8.33 -21.11
C GLU A 346 11.86 -8.03 -20.99
N ASP A 347 11.04 -9.09 -20.88
CA ASP A 347 9.60 -8.92 -20.65
C ASP A 347 9.30 -8.26 -19.30
N ALA A 348 8.29 -7.42 -19.27
CA ALA A 348 7.96 -6.61 -18.09
C ALA A 348 7.62 -7.46 -16.85
N VAL A 349 7.04 -8.67 -17.03
CA VAL A 349 6.68 -9.56 -15.92
C VAL A 349 7.71 -10.66 -15.74
N ASP A 350 8.06 -11.36 -16.84
CA ASP A 350 8.95 -12.52 -16.77
C ASP A 350 10.39 -12.11 -16.42
N GLY A 351 10.76 -10.83 -16.67
CA GLY A 351 12.04 -10.26 -16.29
C GLY A 351 12.12 -9.75 -14.85
N LEU A 352 11.05 -9.81 -14.05
CA LEU A 352 11.11 -9.44 -12.63
C LEU A 352 11.90 -10.48 -11.83
N ASP A 353 12.69 -10.05 -10.86
CA ASP A 353 13.44 -10.97 -9.98
C ASP A 353 12.53 -11.97 -9.27
N VAL A 354 11.32 -11.56 -8.93
CA VAL A 354 10.31 -12.44 -8.33
C VAL A 354 9.83 -13.51 -9.31
N SER A 355 9.70 -13.18 -10.60
CA SER A 355 9.32 -14.13 -11.65
C SER A 355 10.46 -15.10 -11.96
N LEU A 356 11.68 -14.59 -12.11
CA LEU A 356 12.87 -15.42 -12.35
C LEU A 356 13.07 -16.44 -11.23
N LEU A 357 12.89 -16.04 -9.97
CA LEU A 357 12.97 -16.97 -8.83
C LEU A 357 11.85 -17.98 -8.85
N GLN A 358 10.62 -17.57 -9.17
CA GLN A 358 9.45 -18.46 -9.26
C GLN A 358 9.62 -19.50 -10.36
N ASP A 359 9.97 -19.06 -11.57
CA ASP A 359 9.92 -19.90 -12.77
C ASP A 359 11.15 -20.79 -12.94
N HIS A 360 12.28 -20.42 -12.31
CA HIS A 360 13.52 -21.17 -12.46
C HIS A 360 14.02 -21.84 -11.18
N LEU A 361 13.36 -21.58 -10.02
CA LEU A 361 13.75 -22.22 -8.77
C LEU A 361 12.54 -22.71 -7.95
N LEU A 362 11.62 -21.83 -7.56
CA LEU A 362 10.52 -22.21 -6.66
C LEU A 362 9.59 -23.26 -7.31
N GLY A 363 9.18 -23.04 -8.56
CA GLY A 363 8.33 -23.97 -9.31
C GLY A 363 9.07 -25.27 -9.67
N PRO A 364 10.09 -25.25 -10.53
CA PRO A 364 10.69 -26.45 -11.08
C PRO A 364 11.54 -27.24 -10.09
N VAL A 365 12.16 -26.63 -9.09
CA VAL A 365 13.04 -27.29 -8.13
C VAL A 365 12.32 -27.59 -6.81
N LEU A 366 11.69 -26.59 -6.22
CA LEU A 366 11.02 -26.75 -4.91
C LEU A 366 9.56 -27.18 -5.04
N GLY A 367 9.00 -27.26 -6.25
CA GLY A 367 7.63 -27.70 -6.50
C GLY A 367 6.56 -26.74 -6.01
N ILE A 368 6.90 -25.45 -5.77
CA ILE A 368 5.96 -24.41 -5.39
C ILE A 368 5.32 -23.83 -6.65
N LEU A 369 4.23 -24.44 -7.11
CA LEU A 369 3.56 -24.05 -8.35
C LEU A 369 2.67 -22.81 -8.15
N ASP A 370 1.98 -22.70 -7.03
CA ASP A 370 1.18 -21.52 -6.68
C ASP A 370 1.55 -21.03 -5.28
N PRO A 371 2.38 -19.97 -5.20
CA PRO A 371 2.84 -19.45 -3.91
C PRO A 371 1.74 -18.78 -3.08
N LYS A 372 0.52 -18.56 -3.61
CA LYS A 372 -0.63 -18.04 -2.85
C LYS A 372 -1.27 -19.09 -1.96
N THR A 373 -1.24 -20.33 -2.40
CA THR A 373 -1.98 -21.44 -1.78
C THR A 373 -1.08 -22.52 -1.15
N ASP A 374 0.18 -22.60 -1.58
CA ASP A 374 1.13 -23.59 -1.04
C ASP A 374 1.53 -23.20 0.39
N LYS A 375 1.28 -24.12 1.32
CA LYS A 375 1.60 -23.93 2.76
C LYS A 375 3.09 -24.12 3.10
N ARG A 376 3.90 -24.55 2.13
CA ARG A 376 5.34 -24.73 2.30
C ARG A 376 6.13 -23.44 2.09
N ILE A 377 5.50 -22.37 1.59
CA ILE A 377 6.13 -21.07 1.42
C ILE A 377 5.52 -20.02 2.33
N ASP A 378 6.36 -19.14 2.88
CA ASP A 378 5.97 -17.94 3.62
C ASP A 378 6.75 -16.72 3.11
N PHE A 379 6.25 -15.52 3.41
CA PHE A 379 6.76 -14.26 2.92
C PHE A 379 7.18 -13.34 4.07
N VAL A 380 8.31 -12.66 3.89
CA VAL A 380 8.87 -11.76 4.91
C VAL A 380 9.17 -10.40 4.27
N GLY A 381 8.45 -9.37 4.69
CA GLY A 381 8.72 -8.00 4.24
C GLY A 381 10.08 -7.51 4.73
N GLY A 382 10.79 -6.76 3.87
CA GLY A 382 12.15 -6.27 4.12
C GLY A 382 12.32 -5.43 5.36
N ILE A 383 11.23 -4.80 5.85
CA ILE A 383 11.20 -4.05 7.10
C ILE A 383 11.65 -4.87 8.33
N ARG A 384 11.44 -6.20 8.30
CA ARG A 384 11.85 -7.10 9.38
C ARG A 384 13.34 -7.41 9.36
N GLY A 385 14.05 -7.05 8.28
CA GLY A 385 15.48 -7.31 8.10
C GLY A 385 15.80 -8.78 7.81
N LEU A 386 17.04 -9.01 7.35
CA LEU A 386 17.45 -10.35 6.88
C LEU A 386 17.70 -11.36 8.02
N LYS A 387 17.97 -10.88 9.24
CA LYS A 387 18.10 -11.76 10.43
C LYS A 387 16.79 -12.49 10.74
N GLU A 388 15.65 -11.93 10.35
CA GLU A 388 14.36 -12.60 10.48
C GLU A 388 14.28 -13.88 9.63
N LEU A 389 14.92 -13.88 8.46
CA LEU A 389 15.02 -15.07 7.61
C LEU A 389 15.81 -16.19 8.33
N GLU A 390 16.97 -15.85 8.89
CA GLU A 390 17.78 -16.79 9.66
C GLU A 390 16.98 -17.37 10.83
N ARG A 391 16.32 -16.50 11.62
CA ARG A 391 15.53 -16.89 12.79
C ARG A 391 14.43 -17.89 12.42
N ARG A 392 13.61 -17.59 11.40
CA ARG A 392 12.51 -18.46 10.98
C ARG A 392 12.97 -19.81 10.43
N VAL A 393 14.05 -19.83 9.66
CA VAL A 393 14.65 -21.09 9.17
C VAL A 393 15.16 -21.92 10.33
N GLN A 394 15.82 -21.32 11.35
CA GLN A 394 16.32 -22.00 12.52
C GLN A 394 15.21 -22.54 13.44
N GLU A 395 14.16 -21.75 13.67
CA GLU A 395 12.99 -22.19 14.44
C GLU A 395 12.31 -23.41 13.80
N ARG A 396 12.18 -23.38 12.45
CA ARG A 396 11.60 -24.52 11.74
C ARG A 396 12.44 -25.80 11.96
N ARG A 397 13.76 -25.67 11.89
CA ARG A 397 14.68 -26.78 12.16
C ARG A 397 14.53 -27.36 13.58
N GLN A 398 14.33 -26.51 14.58
CA GLN A 398 14.11 -26.96 15.98
C GLN A 398 12.77 -27.71 16.10
N LEU A 399 11.69 -27.18 15.54
CA LEU A 399 10.37 -27.82 15.59
C LEU A 399 10.33 -29.19 14.91
N THR A 400 11.12 -29.39 13.85
CA THR A 400 11.22 -30.69 13.15
C THR A 400 12.08 -31.67 13.97
N SER A 401 13.16 -31.21 14.61
CA SER A 401 14.01 -32.07 15.47
C SER A 401 13.28 -32.54 16.72
N GLU A 402 12.41 -31.72 17.32
CA GLU A 402 11.61 -32.10 18.51
C GLU A 402 10.51 -33.12 18.17
N LYS A 403 9.92 -33.07 17.00
CA LYS A 403 8.92 -34.05 16.52
C LYS A 403 9.56 -35.40 16.14
N GLY A 404 10.84 -35.39 15.75
CA GLY A 404 11.61 -36.60 15.43
C GLY A 404 12.15 -37.37 16.65
N SER A 405 12.08 -36.80 17.87
CA SER A 405 12.64 -37.42 19.09
C SER A 405 11.85 -38.60 19.64
N GLY A 406 10.87 -39.13 18.93
CA GLY A 406 10.20 -40.42 19.23
C GLY A 406 10.83 -41.66 18.56
N GLY A 407 11.87 -41.49 17.76
CA GLY A 407 12.67 -42.55 17.13
C GLY A 407 14.15 -42.16 17.17
N GLU A 408 15.07 -43.14 17.20
CA GLU A 408 16.52 -42.96 17.32
C GLU A 408 17.04 -41.75 16.51
N ALA A 409 17.80 -40.88 17.19
CA ALA A 409 18.42 -39.70 16.61
C ALA A 409 19.33 -40.09 15.42
N LEU A 410 19.00 -39.68 14.23
CA LEU A 410 19.86 -39.83 13.05
C LEU A 410 21.13 -39.00 13.22
N PRO A 411 22.32 -39.50 12.83
CA PRO A 411 23.56 -38.77 12.91
C PRO A 411 23.50 -37.44 12.19
N ALA A 412 24.12 -36.41 12.72
CA ALA A 412 24.23 -35.08 12.10
C ALA A 412 24.77 -35.22 10.65
N GLY A 413 23.95 -34.83 9.64
CA GLY A 413 24.32 -34.87 8.23
C GLY A 413 23.46 -35.79 7.34
N GLN A 414 22.50 -36.56 7.88
CA GLN A 414 21.61 -37.43 7.09
C GLN A 414 20.12 -37.09 7.24
N GLY A 415 19.78 -35.82 7.46
CA GLY A 415 18.40 -35.37 7.34
C GLY A 415 17.93 -35.55 5.88
N THR A 416 16.87 -36.30 5.67
CA THR A 416 16.16 -36.31 4.39
C THR A 416 15.74 -34.86 4.11
N GLY A 417 15.95 -34.35 2.89
CA GLY A 417 15.65 -32.93 2.52
C GLY A 417 14.21 -32.45 2.82
N ALA A 418 13.35 -33.33 3.32
CA ALA A 418 12.00 -33.04 3.81
C ALA A 418 11.93 -32.10 5.03
N ASP A 419 13.02 -31.92 5.75
CA ASP A 419 13.05 -31.15 7.01
C ASP A 419 13.94 -29.91 6.94
N MET A 420 14.54 -29.59 5.78
CA MET A 420 15.49 -28.49 5.64
C MET A 420 14.80 -27.29 4.98
N ALA A 421 14.59 -26.23 5.76
CA ALA A 421 14.06 -24.97 5.26
C ALA A 421 15.16 -24.15 4.58
N VAL A 422 14.77 -23.36 3.59
CA VAL A 422 15.61 -22.42 2.84
C VAL A 422 14.94 -21.05 2.76
N ALA A 423 15.70 -19.96 2.88
CA ALA A 423 15.19 -18.62 2.70
C ALA A 423 15.92 -17.90 1.57
N PHE A 424 15.18 -17.01 0.90
CA PHE A 424 15.68 -16.19 -0.22
C PHE A 424 15.46 -14.72 0.09
N SER A 425 16.53 -13.93 0.05
CA SER A 425 16.45 -12.47 -0.01
C SER A 425 16.50 -12.00 -1.46
N LEU A 426 15.62 -11.06 -1.81
CA LEU A 426 15.48 -10.55 -3.17
C LEU A 426 15.99 -9.11 -3.27
N TYR A 427 16.37 -8.72 -4.49
CA TYR A 427 16.51 -7.31 -4.81
C TYR A 427 15.12 -6.68 -4.93
N PRO A 428 14.87 -5.49 -4.36
CA PRO A 428 13.55 -4.86 -4.42
C PRO A 428 13.10 -4.57 -5.84
N THR A 429 11.83 -4.80 -6.13
CA THR A 429 11.21 -4.32 -7.37
C THR A 429 11.24 -2.79 -7.42
N SER A 430 11.57 -2.20 -8.56
CA SER A 430 11.60 -0.74 -8.75
C SER A 430 10.22 -0.18 -9.10
N MET A 431 10.02 1.14 -8.91
CA MET A 431 8.82 1.85 -9.38
C MET A 431 8.66 1.77 -10.89
N GLN A 432 9.78 1.81 -11.64
CA GLN A 432 9.78 1.69 -13.10
C GLN A 432 9.29 0.32 -13.56
N GLU A 433 9.67 -0.76 -12.87
CA GLU A 433 9.17 -2.11 -13.16
C GLU A 433 7.68 -2.24 -12.84
N LEU A 434 7.22 -1.67 -11.72
CA LEU A 434 5.80 -1.63 -11.37
C LEU A 434 5.01 -0.92 -12.46
N PHE A 435 5.46 0.25 -12.90
CA PHE A 435 4.79 1.01 -13.95
C PHE A 435 4.80 0.26 -15.29
N ALA A 436 5.91 -0.36 -15.66
CA ALA A 436 6.01 -1.13 -16.90
C ALA A 436 5.00 -2.29 -16.95
N VAL A 437 4.87 -3.03 -15.85
CA VAL A 437 3.88 -4.13 -15.73
C VAL A 437 2.46 -3.60 -15.83
N ALA A 438 2.14 -2.53 -15.09
CA ALA A 438 0.81 -1.94 -15.09
C ALA A 438 0.46 -1.29 -16.44
N ASP A 439 1.42 -0.64 -17.12
CA ASP A 439 1.25 -0.06 -18.45
C ASP A 439 1.00 -1.14 -19.53
N ALA A 440 1.62 -2.30 -19.38
CA ALA A 440 1.37 -3.45 -20.24
C ALA A 440 0.00 -4.13 -19.97
N GLY A 441 -0.78 -3.65 -18.99
CA GLY A 441 -2.04 -4.27 -18.57
C GLY A 441 -1.86 -5.65 -17.96
N ARG A 442 -0.65 -5.96 -17.48
CA ARG A 442 -0.29 -7.26 -16.90
C ARG A 442 -0.26 -7.16 -15.36
N LEU A 443 -0.06 -8.32 -14.72
CA LEU A 443 -0.03 -8.44 -13.28
C LEU A 443 1.30 -9.03 -12.83
N MET A 444 1.78 -8.56 -11.69
CA MET A 444 2.94 -9.12 -11.02
C MET A 444 2.60 -10.46 -10.34
N PRO A 445 3.58 -11.34 -10.15
CA PRO A 445 3.46 -12.44 -9.19
C PRO A 445 3.06 -11.95 -7.80
N PRO A 446 2.44 -12.80 -6.97
CA PRO A 446 2.03 -12.38 -5.63
C PRO A 446 3.23 -11.97 -4.78
N LYS A 447 3.03 -10.95 -3.94
CA LYS A 447 4.05 -10.48 -3.00
C LYS A 447 5.33 -9.98 -3.69
N SER A 448 5.16 -9.18 -4.75
CA SER A 448 6.26 -8.56 -5.51
C SER A 448 6.69 -7.21 -4.96
N THR A 449 5.80 -6.50 -4.28
CA THR A 449 6.04 -5.14 -3.76
C THR A 449 5.72 -5.05 -2.27
N TRP A 450 6.53 -4.28 -1.53
CA TRP A 450 6.30 -3.94 -0.14
C TRP A 450 6.61 -2.47 0.07
N PHE A 451 5.58 -1.65 0.20
CA PHE A 451 5.74 -0.21 0.44
C PHE A 451 5.80 0.11 1.93
N GLU A 452 6.78 0.92 2.31
CA GLU A 452 6.92 1.53 3.63
C GLU A 452 7.27 3.02 3.52
N PRO A 453 6.88 3.83 4.51
CA PRO A 453 5.99 3.52 5.63
C PRO A 453 4.53 3.33 5.19
N LYS A 454 3.77 2.55 5.97
CA LYS A 454 2.34 2.31 5.70
C LYS A 454 1.51 3.57 6.01
N LEU A 455 0.55 3.88 5.13
CA LEU A 455 -0.47 4.91 5.40
C LEU A 455 -1.28 4.55 6.64
N ARG A 456 -1.74 5.56 7.37
CA ARG A 456 -2.59 5.34 8.55
C ARG A 456 -4.06 5.43 8.19
N SER A 457 -4.87 4.49 8.72
CA SER A 457 -6.32 4.61 8.80
C SER A 457 -6.70 5.64 9.86
N GLY A 458 -7.84 6.29 9.68
CA GLY A 458 -8.39 7.23 10.66
C GLY A 458 -7.81 8.64 10.66
N LEU A 459 -6.82 8.97 9.82
CA LEU A 459 -6.33 10.35 9.65
C LEU A 459 -7.20 11.17 8.70
N PHE A 460 -7.80 10.51 7.74
CA PHE A 460 -8.73 11.08 6.76
C PHE A 460 -9.85 10.08 6.58
N LEU A 461 -11.10 10.56 6.71
CA LEU A 461 -12.28 9.78 6.39
C LEU A 461 -13.06 10.52 5.31
N HIS A 462 -13.57 9.78 4.34
CA HIS A 462 -14.37 10.31 3.25
C HIS A 462 -15.79 9.75 3.34
N SER A 463 -16.78 10.63 3.60
CA SER A 463 -18.20 10.28 3.62
C SER A 463 -18.68 10.00 2.21
N LEU A 464 -19.53 9.00 2.04
CA LEU A 464 -20.21 8.70 0.77
C LEU A 464 -21.50 9.51 0.58
N GLU A 465 -22.02 10.05 1.68
CA GLU A 465 -23.07 11.09 1.67
C GLU A 465 -22.39 12.46 1.79
N GLY A 466 -22.70 13.38 0.90
CA GLY A 466 -22.10 14.71 0.82
C GLY A 466 -22.35 15.59 2.07
#